data_f6d964691f80e1f992b41a7ed6e17430
#
_entry.id   f6d964691f80e1f992b41a7ed6e17430
#
_cell.length_a   1.000
_cell.length_b   1.000
_cell.length_c   1.000
_cell.angle_alpha   90.00
_cell.angle_beta   90.00
_cell.angle_gamma   90.00
#
_symmetry.space_group_name_H-M   'P 1'
#
loop_
_entity.id
_entity.type
_entity.pdbx_description
1 polymer ?
#
loop_
_entity_poly.entity_id
_entity_poly.type
_entity_poly.pdbx_seq_one_letter_code
_entity_poly.pdbx_strand_id
1 'polypeptide(L)'
;MRYVLFVCNHNAGRSQMAQAFFERHAPAGFRAESAGTNPAKQVHPVVAEAMREVGIDISGRRPRRLLVEMQLHADWAVTMGCGDACPYVPTRVEDWELEDPAGLDLEGVRAIRDDIEERVRMLIEDRLPEMLHDRTAHQLRLVRLLPQLVEEFEGVRSPEEIRACADVILGEYDGAPVRSFVLQLAHRRTRDCLRAEVCEPLALA
;
A
#
# COMPACT_ATOMS: atom_id res chain seq x y z
N MET A 1 -8.00 -8.77 -1.82
CA MET A 1 -8.12 -7.91 -0.63
C MET A 1 -7.22 -6.72 -0.89
N ARG A 2 -7.72 -5.50 -0.77
CA ARG A 2 -6.94 -4.28 -0.98
C ARG A 2 -6.08 -3.96 0.23
N TYR A 3 -4.91 -3.42 0.00
CA TYR A 3 -3.91 -3.24 1.03
C TYR A 3 -3.42 -1.80 1.12
N VAL A 4 -3.65 -1.14 2.26
CA VAL A 4 -3.16 0.20 2.59
C VAL A 4 -2.01 0.07 3.59
N LEU A 5 -0.88 0.71 3.29
CA LEU A 5 0.30 0.70 4.13
C LEU A 5 0.50 2.07 4.79
N PHE A 6 0.51 2.12 6.12
CA PHE A 6 0.81 3.31 6.90
C PHE A 6 2.26 3.27 7.41
N VAL A 7 3.05 4.29 7.08
CA VAL A 7 4.47 4.34 7.43
C VAL A 7 4.80 5.61 8.22
N CYS A 8 5.52 5.44 9.32
CA CYS A 8 6.16 6.54 10.02
C CYS A 8 7.58 6.13 10.45
N ASN A 9 8.31 6.98 11.18
CA ASN A 9 9.66 6.62 11.61
C ASN A 9 9.66 5.41 12.56
N HIS A 10 8.97 5.50 13.70
CA HIS A 10 9.10 4.52 14.79
C HIS A 10 8.02 3.43 14.81
N ASN A 11 6.96 3.54 14.04
CA ASN A 11 5.80 2.63 14.11
C ASN A 11 5.25 2.44 15.55
N ALA A 12 5.38 3.47 16.38
CA ALA A 12 5.00 3.43 17.79
C ALA A 12 3.89 4.42 18.17
N GLY A 13 3.46 5.26 17.23
CA GLY A 13 2.41 6.27 17.40
C GLY A 13 1.57 6.39 16.13
N ARG A 14 1.88 7.39 15.29
CA ARG A 14 1.08 7.81 14.11
C ARG A 14 0.59 6.67 13.24
N SER A 15 1.46 5.84 12.69
CA SER A 15 1.08 4.75 11.79
C SER A 15 0.30 3.62 12.47
N GLN A 16 0.50 3.41 13.79
CA GLN A 16 -0.29 2.46 14.57
C GLN A 16 -1.72 2.97 14.81
N MET A 17 -1.90 4.26 15.08
CA MET A 17 -3.21 4.90 15.19
C MET A 17 -3.95 4.85 13.86
N ALA A 18 -3.27 5.23 12.76
CA ALA A 18 -3.86 5.22 11.42
C ALA A 18 -4.32 3.82 10.99
N GLN A 19 -3.50 2.79 11.20
CA GLN A 19 -3.89 1.40 10.96
C GLN A 19 -5.12 1.02 11.77
N ALA A 20 -5.16 1.37 13.05
CA ALA A 20 -6.26 1.00 13.93
C ALA A 20 -7.60 1.67 13.54
N PHE A 21 -7.55 2.95 13.16
CA PHE A 21 -8.73 3.65 12.65
C PHE A 21 -9.17 3.11 11.29
N PHE A 22 -8.23 2.80 10.40
CA PHE A 22 -8.57 2.19 9.12
C PHE A 22 -9.26 0.83 9.32
N GLU A 23 -8.76 -0.03 10.19
CA GLU A 23 -9.38 -1.32 10.52
C GLU A 23 -10.78 -1.17 11.11
N ARG A 24 -11.06 -0.07 11.83
CA ARG A 24 -12.38 0.25 12.39
C ARG A 24 -13.38 0.72 11.33
N HIS A 25 -12.94 1.54 10.38
CA HIS A 25 -13.83 2.29 9.49
C HIS A 25 -13.91 1.73 8.07
N ALA A 26 -12.89 0.98 7.62
CA ALA A 26 -12.85 0.49 6.26
C ALA A 26 -13.89 -0.59 5.98
N PRO A 27 -14.50 -0.59 4.78
CA PRO A 27 -15.42 -1.62 4.38
C PRO A 27 -14.71 -2.97 4.15
N ALA A 28 -15.50 -4.04 4.10
CA ALA A 28 -14.98 -5.36 3.79
C ALA A 28 -14.24 -5.37 2.42
N GLY A 29 -13.16 -6.16 2.35
CA GLY A 29 -12.32 -6.23 1.16
C GLY A 29 -11.06 -5.37 1.22
N PHE A 30 -10.91 -4.53 2.25
CA PHE A 30 -9.71 -3.75 2.53
C PHE A 30 -9.02 -4.24 3.79
N ARG A 31 -7.71 -4.06 3.84
CA ARG A 31 -6.88 -4.29 5.02
C ARG A 31 -5.83 -3.20 5.14
N ALA A 32 -5.33 -3.00 6.33
CA ALA A 32 -4.21 -2.11 6.58
C ALA A 32 -3.08 -2.82 7.30
N GLU A 33 -1.89 -2.34 7.06
CA GLU A 33 -0.71 -2.64 7.88
C GLU A 33 0.04 -1.36 8.19
N SER A 34 0.85 -1.39 9.24
CA SER A 34 1.75 -0.29 9.55
C SER A 34 3.17 -0.76 9.76
N ALA A 35 4.12 0.11 9.42
CA ALA A 35 5.54 -0.15 9.57
C ALA A 35 6.32 1.12 9.91
N GLY A 36 7.57 0.95 10.35
CA GLY A 36 8.50 2.03 10.63
C GLY A 36 9.83 1.84 9.93
N THR A 37 10.45 2.94 9.52
CA THR A 37 11.81 2.92 8.98
C THR A 37 12.84 2.59 10.06
N ASN A 38 12.56 3.02 11.31
CA ASN A 38 13.37 2.73 12.51
C ASN A 38 12.44 2.35 13.69
N PRO A 39 11.86 1.13 13.70
CA PRO A 39 10.81 0.76 14.64
C PRO A 39 11.28 0.78 16.10
N ALA A 40 10.44 1.32 16.98
CA ALA A 40 10.64 1.27 18.41
C ALA A 40 10.40 -0.13 18.98
N LYS A 41 10.70 -0.35 20.24
CA LYS A 41 10.49 -1.64 20.92
C LYS A 41 9.00 -1.91 21.19
N GLN A 42 8.21 -0.87 21.44
CA GLN A 42 6.77 -0.95 21.78
C GLN A 42 6.04 0.32 21.34
N VAL A 43 4.74 0.26 21.29
CA VAL A 43 3.86 1.43 21.12
C VAL A 43 4.05 2.37 22.31
N HIS A 44 4.04 3.68 22.06
CA HIS A 44 4.14 4.66 23.14
C HIS A 44 2.97 4.51 24.11
N PRO A 45 3.23 4.40 25.45
CA PRO A 45 2.15 4.21 26.43
C PRO A 45 1.05 5.27 26.36
N VAL A 46 1.43 6.54 26.19
CA VAL A 46 0.50 7.67 26.09
C VAL A 46 -0.37 7.57 24.82
N VAL A 47 0.18 7.03 23.72
CA VAL A 47 -0.60 6.77 22.49
C VAL A 47 -1.60 5.63 22.70
N ALA A 48 -1.18 4.55 23.37
CA ALA A 48 -2.07 3.45 23.69
C ALA A 48 -3.20 3.90 24.64
N GLU A 49 -2.92 4.81 25.58
CA GLU A 49 -3.92 5.41 26.47
C GLU A 49 -4.92 6.26 25.69
N ALA A 50 -4.46 7.17 24.85
CA ALA A 50 -5.31 8.00 23.99
C ALA A 50 -6.24 7.16 23.08
N MET A 51 -5.72 6.06 22.51
CA MET A 51 -6.53 5.16 21.68
C MET A 51 -7.56 4.37 22.49
N ARG A 52 -7.25 4.01 23.73
CA ARG A 52 -8.18 3.31 24.62
C ARG A 52 -9.39 4.17 24.99
N GLU A 53 -9.21 5.50 25.11
CA GLU A 53 -10.31 6.44 25.34
C GLU A 53 -11.40 6.39 24.25
N VAL A 54 -11.00 6.11 23.02
CA VAL A 54 -11.93 5.94 21.89
C VAL A 54 -12.28 4.47 21.63
N GLY A 55 -11.98 3.58 22.58
CA GLY A 55 -12.37 2.17 22.55
C GLY A 55 -11.52 1.29 21.63
N ILE A 56 -10.28 1.70 21.34
CA ILE A 56 -9.33 0.90 20.56
C ILE A 56 -8.11 0.58 21.42
N ASP A 57 -7.84 -0.68 21.66
CA ASP A 57 -6.62 -1.09 22.38
C ASP A 57 -5.53 -1.52 21.40
N ILE A 58 -4.46 -0.74 21.37
CA ILE A 58 -3.24 -1.03 20.58
C ILE A 58 -2.04 -1.34 21.47
N SER A 59 -2.20 -1.47 22.79
CA SER A 59 -1.11 -1.68 23.73
C SER A 59 -0.34 -2.99 23.50
N GLY A 60 -1.00 -4.02 22.98
CA GLY A 60 -0.41 -5.31 22.62
C GLY A 60 0.27 -5.35 21.26
N ARG A 61 0.16 -4.30 20.45
CA ARG A 61 0.77 -4.26 19.12
C ARG A 61 2.28 -4.09 19.22
N ARG A 62 2.98 -4.67 18.25
CA ARG A 62 4.45 -4.56 18.17
C ARG A 62 4.83 -3.74 16.95
N PRO A 63 5.67 -2.70 17.13
CA PRO A 63 6.26 -1.99 16.01
C PRO A 63 7.02 -2.94 15.07
N ARG A 64 6.83 -2.77 13.77
CA ARG A 64 7.42 -3.61 12.72
C ARG A 64 8.30 -2.78 11.80
N ARG A 65 9.38 -3.39 11.34
CA ARG A 65 10.24 -2.77 10.34
C ARG A 65 9.55 -2.76 8.98
N LEU A 66 9.69 -1.65 8.27
CA LEU A 66 9.27 -1.55 6.88
C LEU A 66 10.09 -2.52 6.02
N LEU A 67 9.41 -3.42 5.33
CA LEU A 67 10.00 -4.38 4.41
C LEU A 67 9.66 -4.01 2.97
N VAL A 68 10.54 -4.36 2.04
CA VAL A 68 10.33 -4.11 0.60
C VAL A 68 9.04 -4.79 0.11
N GLU A 69 8.78 -6.02 0.59
CA GLU A 69 7.56 -6.74 0.22
C GLU A 69 6.28 -6.01 0.64
N MET A 70 6.27 -5.34 1.80
CA MET A 70 5.12 -4.53 2.23
C MET A 70 4.87 -3.38 1.26
N GLN A 71 5.93 -2.78 0.75
CA GLN A 71 5.86 -1.66 -0.19
C GLN A 71 5.36 -2.11 -1.57
N LEU A 72 5.89 -3.21 -2.08
CA LEU A 72 5.53 -3.76 -3.38
C LEU A 72 4.08 -4.25 -3.46
N HIS A 73 3.53 -4.71 -2.34
CA HIS A 73 2.16 -5.22 -2.27
C HIS A 73 1.11 -4.19 -1.87
N ALA A 74 1.53 -2.98 -1.50
CA ALA A 74 0.59 -1.92 -1.12
C ALA A 74 -0.15 -1.38 -2.34
N ASP A 75 -1.47 -1.35 -2.30
CA ASP A 75 -2.31 -0.66 -3.30
C ASP A 75 -2.29 0.87 -3.07
N TRP A 76 -2.01 1.29 -1.83
CA TRP A 76 -1.87 2.68 -1.41
C TRP A 76 -0.94 2.77 -0.21
N ALA A 77 -0.08 3.77 -0.17
CA ALA A 77 0.77 4.03 0.98
C ALA A 77 0.55 5.45 1.51
N VAL A 78 0.56 5.56 2.83
CA VAL A 78 0.51 6.84 3.54
C VAL A 78 1.77 6.95 4.39
N THR A 79 2.54 8.00 4.17
CA THR A 79 3.74 8.32 4.95
C THR A 79 3.43 9.43 5.96
N MET A 80 4.13 9.41 7.10
CA MET A 80 3.87 10.34 8.20
C MET A 80 5.19 10.75 8.84
N GLY A 81 5.88 11.72 8.21
CA GLY A 81 7.12 12.27 8.74
C GLY A 81 8.28 11.27 8.77
N CYS A 82 8.47 10.49 7.71
CA CYS A 82 9.63 9.60 7.56
C CYS A 82 10.87 10.32 7.04
N GLY A 83 10.76 11.57 6.59
CA GLY A 83 11.85 12.32 5.95
C GLY A 83 12.38 11.61 4.68
N ASP A 84 13.67 11.77 4.41
CA ASP A 84 14.34 11.16 3.23
C ASP A 84 14.38 9.63 3.25
N ALA A 85 14.01 9.00 4.38
CA ALA A 85 13.90 7.55 4.52
C ALA A 85 12.53 7.00 4.07
N CYS A 86 11.69 7.83 3.45
CA CYS A 86 10.41 7.39 2.91
C CYS A 86 10.60 6.31 1.85
N PRO A 87 9.83 5.24 1.95
CA PRO A 87 9.94 4.13 1.02
C PRO A 87 9.57 4.56 -0.40
N TYR A 88 10.32 4.07 -1.36
CA TYR A 88 9.85 4.06 -2.74
C TYR A 88 8.72 3.02 -2.86
N VAL A 89 7.51 3.49 -2.95
CA VAL A 89 6.36 2.64 -3.26
C VAL A 89 5.99 2.91 -4.72
N PRO A 90 6.01 1.90 -5.60
CA PRO A 90 5.69 2.08 -7.01
C PRO A 90 4.22 2.47 -7.26
N THR A 91 3.40 2.39 -6.21
CA THR A 91 2.00 2.78 -6.18
C THR A 91 1.80 4.18 -5.62
N ARG A 92 0.57 4.60 -5.44
CA ARG A 92 0.20 5.93 -4.96
C ARG A 92 0.67 6.15 -3.53
N VAL A 93 1.44 7.22 -3.32
CA VAL A 93 1.92 7.65 -2.01
C VAL A 93 1.28 8.99 -1.65
N GLU A 94 0.75 9.08 -0.44
CA GLU A 94 0.25 10.31 0.16
C GLU A 94 1.07 10.59 1.42
N ASP A 95 1.58 11.80 1.59
CA ASP A 95 2.32 12.18 2.79
C ASP A 95 1.44 13.05 3.70
N TRP A 96 1.32 12.63 4.95
CA TRP A 96 0.61 13.39 5.98
C TRP A 96 1.61 14.07 6.88
N GLU A 97 1.66 15.39 6.79
CA GLU A 97 2.42 16.20 7.74
C GLU A 97 1.74 16.15 9.11
N LEU A 98 2.34 15.41 10.04
CA LEU A 98 1.84 15.21 11.39
C LEU A 98 2.98 15.40 12.40
N GLU A 99 2.68 16.05 13.50
CA GLU A 99 3.60 16.16 14.63
C GLU A 99 3.93 14.77 15.22
N ASP A 100 5.14 14.63 15.75
CA ASP A 100 5.53 13.38 16.42
C ASP A 100 4.93 13.33 17.83
N PRO A 101 4.12 12.32 18.18
CA PRO A 101 3.56 12.19 19.52
C PRO A 101 4.60 11.84 20.60
N ALA A 102 5.85 11.57 20.23
CA ALA A 102 6.90 11.24 21.17
C ALA A 102 7.22 12.43 22.07
N GLY A 103 7.03 12.28 23.37
CA GLY A 103 7.31 13.31 24.35
C GLY A 103 6.17 14.31 24.61
N LEU A 104 5.05 14.19 23.89
CA LEU A 104 3.86 14.97 24.17
C LEU A 104 3.08 14.39 25.35
N ASP A 105 2.32 15.24 26.00
CA ASP A 105 1.33 14.83 27.02
C ASP A 105 0.09 14.20 26.34
N LEU A 106 -0.81 13.72 27.16
CA LEU A 106 -2.03 13.04 26.67
C LEU A 106 -2.91 13.96 25.83
N GLU A 107 -2.97 15.27 26.16
CA GLU A 107 -3.78 16.25 25.40
C GLU A 107 -3.21 16.48 24.02
N GLY A 108 -1.92 16.66 23.87
CA GLY A 108 -1.24 16.77 22.57
C GLY A 108 -1.42 15.51 21.73
N VAL A 109 -1.33 14.32 22.35
CA VAL A 109 -1.55 13.06 21.64
C VAL A 109 -3.01 12.88 21.19
N ARG A 110 -3.99 13.36 21.97
CA ARG A 110 -5.42 13.36 21.55
C ARG A 110 -5.63 14.19 20.29
N ALA A 111 -5.03 15.36 20.20
CA ALA A 111 -5.14 16.22 19.03
C ALA A 111 -4.61 15.53 17.76
N ILE A 112 -3.44 14.88 17.86
CA ILE A 112 -2.85 14.10 16.74
C ILE A 112 -3.73 12.88 16.40
N ARG A 113 -4.26 12.19 17.41
CA ARG A 113 -5.16 11.05 17.22
C ARG A 113 -6.41 11.45 16.43
N ASP A 114 -7.02 12.55 16.81
CA ASP A 114 -8.27 13.02 16.20
C ASP A 114 -8.05 13.50 14.77
N ASP A 115 -6.91 14.19 14.48
CA ASP A 115 -6.50 14.54 13.10
C ASP A 115 -6.24 13.27 12.26
N ILE A 116 -5.59 12.25 12.81
CA ILE A 116 -5.38 10.98 12.12
C ILE A 116 -6.71 10.28 11.82
N GLU A 117 -7.66 10.25 12.75
CA GLU A 117 -8.96 9.63 12.51
C GLU A 117 -9.70 10.33 11.37
N GLU A 118 -9.70 11.67 11.34
CA GLU A 118 -10.32 12.45 10.27
C GLU A 118 -9.68 12.17 8.92
N ARG A 119 -8.35 12.19 8.83
CA ARG A 119 -7.62 11.87 7.59
C ARG A 119 -7.88 10.44 7.12
N VAL A 120 -7.97 9.47 8.03
CA VAL A 120 -8.32 8.09 7.68
C VAL A 120 -9.74 8.00 7.11
N ARG A 121 -10.70 8.74 7.66
CA ARG A 121 -12.06 8.80 7.11
C ARG A 121 -12.07 9.39 5.70
N MET A 122 -11.37 10.51 5.50
CA MET A 122 -11.22 11.13 4.17
C MET A 122 -10.54 10.18 3.17
N LEU A 123 -9.48 9.49 3.59
CA LEU A 123 -8.82 8.47 2.76
C LEU A 123 -9.80 7.37 2.33
N ILE A 124 -10.65 6.90 3.25
CA ILE A 124 -11.66 5.88 2.97
C ILE A 124 -12.70 6.39 1.97
N GLU A 125 -13.21 7.60 2.17
CA GLU A 125 -14.24 8.18 1.31
C GLU A 125 -13.73 8.50 -0.09
N ASP A 126 -12.55 9.10 -0.19
CA ASP A 126 -12.03 9.63 -1.45
C ASP A 126 -11.22 8.60 -2.25
N ARG A 127 -10.41 7.77 -1.57
CA ARG A 127 -9.42 6.93 -2.25
C ARG A 127 -9.84 5.48 -2.43
N LEU A 128 -10.65 4.93 -1.53
CA LEU A 128 -11.09 3.55 -1.68
C LEU A 128 -11.92 3.31 -2.96
N PRO A 129 -12.83 4.20 -3.38
CA PRO A 129 -13.50 4.07 -4.67
C PRO A 129 -12.54 4.06 -5.86
N GLU A 130 -11.50 4.91 -5.82
CA GLU A 130 -10.46 4.92 -6.86
C GLU A 130 -9.69 3.60 -6.92
N MET A 131 -9.31 3.05 -5.76
CA MET A 131 -8.62 1.77 -5.68
C MET A 131 -9.47 0.63 -6.27
N LEU A 132 -10.77 0.62 -6.02
CA LEU A 132 -11.70 -0.36 -6.59
C LEU A 132 -11.82 -0.20 -8.12
N HIS A 133 -11.90 1.02 -8.60
CA HIS A 133 -12.00 1.32 -10.03
C HIS A 133 -10.74 0.86 -10.79
N ASP A 134 -9.57 1.14 -10.27
CA ASP A 134 -8.29 0.74 -10.87
C ASP A 134 -8.17 -0.79 -10.97
N ARG A 135 -8.62 -1.52 -9.94
CA ARG A 135 -8.61 -2.99 -10.00
C ARG A 135 -9.53 -3.55 -11.08
N THR A 136 -10.71 -2.95 -11.22
CA THR A 136 -11.65 -3.36 -12.28
C THR A 136 -11.02 -3.12 -13.65
N ALA A 137 -10.39 -1.97 -13.86
CA ALA A 137 -9.68 -1.65 -15.08
C ALA A 137 -8.48 -2.59 -15.32
N HIS A 138 -7.70 -2.88 -14.28
CA HIS A 138 -6.59 -3.83 -14.31
C HIS A 138 -7.07 -5.23 -14.71
N GLN A 139 -8.11 -5.75 -14.06
CA GLN A 139 -8.65 -7.06 -14.37
C GLN A 139 -9.21 -7.16 -15.79
N LEU A 140 -9.88 -6.12 -16.26
CA LEU A 140 -10.36 -6.05 -17.66
C LEU A 140 -9.20 -6.04 -18.66
N ARG A 141 -8.09 -5.37 -18.34
CA ARG A 141 -6.88 -5.40 -19.17
C ARG A 141 -6.24 -6.78 -19.18
N LEU A 142 -6.17 -7.44 -18.02
CA LEU A 142 -5.61 -8.78 -17.88
C LEU A 142 -6.41 -9.80 -18.73
N VAL A 143 -7.73 -9.77 -18.66
CA VAL A 143 -8.61 -10.64 -19.46
C VAL A 143 -8.40 -10.43 -20.96
N ARG A 144 -8.10 -9.20 -21.40
CA ARG A 144 -7.83 -8.91 -22.82
C ARG A 144 -6.43 -9.31 -23.26
N LEU A 145 -5.47 -9.29 -22.34
CA LEU A 145 -4.05 -9.57 -22.60
C LEU A 145 -3.76 -11.08 -22.67
N LEU A 146 -4.34 -11.83 -21.73
CA LEU A 146 -4.01 -13.23 -21.50
C LEU A 146 -4.21 -14.16 -22.72
N PRO A 147 -5.32 -14.10 -23.49
CA PRO A 147 -5.53 -15.04 -24.58
C PRO A 147 -4.40 -15.07 -25.60
N GLN A 148 -3.91 -13.90 -26.00
CA GLN A 148 -2.82 -13.79 -26.99
C GLN A 148 -1.48 -14.30 -26.43
N LEU A 149 -1.20 -14.02 -25.15
CA LEU A 149 0.02 -14.50 -24.50
C LEU A 149 -0.01 -16.02 -24.26
N VAL A 150 -1.14 -16.58 -23.88
CA VAL A 150 -1.30 -18.02 -23.69
C VAL A 150 -1.12 -18.75 -25.01
N GLU A 151 -1.65 -18.25 -26.10
CA GLU A 151 -1.46 -18.80 -27.44
C GLU A 151 0.02 -18.70 -27.90
N GLU A 152 0.68 -17.56 -27.68
CA GLU A 152 2.09 -17.35 -28.08
C GLU A 152 3.07 -18.25 -27.31
N PHE A 153 2.77 -18.58 -26.07
CA PHE A 153 3.65 -19.36 -25.18
C PHE A 153 3.12 -20.78 -24.89
N GLU A 154 2.20 -21.28 -25.69
CA GLU A 154 1.66 -22.64 -25.57
C GLU A 154 2.80 -23.69 -25.62
N GLY A 155 2.84 -24.57 -24.62
CA GLY A 155 3.87 -25.59 -24.48
C GLY A 155 5.24 -25.11 -23.98
N VAL A 156 5.44 -23.78 -23.78
CA VAL A 156 6.69 -23.18 -23.26
C VAL A 156 6.54 -22.73 -21.83
N ARG A 157 5.39 -22.14 -21.49
CA ARG A 157 5.06 -21.64 -20.16
C ARG A 157 3.66 -22.08 -19.75
N SER A 158 3.45 -22.30 -18.46
CA SER A 158 2.10 -22.59 -17.96
C SER A 158 1.21 -21.34 -18.02
N PRO A 159 -0.11 -21.49 -18.19
CA PRO A 159 -1.06 -20.38 -18.14
C PRO A 159 -0.98 -19.59 -16.83
N GLU A 160 -0.62 -20.25 -15.72
CA GLU A 160 -0.46 -19.64 -14.40
C GLU A 160 0.77 -18.73 -14.35
N GLU A 161 1.92 -19.15 -14.90
CA GLU A 161 3.14 -18.34 -15.00
C GLU A 161 2.91 -17.11 -15.89
N ILE A 162 2.24 -17.30 -17.06
CA ILE A 162 1.89 -16.22 -17.97
C ILE A 162 1.00 -15.20 -17.29
N ARG A 163 -0.01 -15.66 -16.56
CA ARG A 163 -0.93 -14.81 -15.81
C ARG A 163 -0.21 -14.04 -14.72
N ALA A 164 0.63 -14.69 -13.92
CA ALA A 164 1.37 -14.05 -12.83
C ALA A 164 2.30 -12.95 -13.36
N CYS A 165 3.02 -13.22 -14.46
CA CYS A 165 3.88 -12.25 -15.10
C CYS A 165 3.08 -11.05 -15.67
N ALA A 166 1.96 -11.32 -16.35
CA ALA A 166 1.10 -10.28 -16.90
C ALA A 166 0.45 -9.40 -15.82
N ASP A 167 0.07 -9.99 -14.69
CA ASP A 167 -0.53 -9.30 -13.56
C ASP A 167 0.45 -8.30 -12.92
N VAL A 168 1.69 -8.73 -12.70
CA VAL A 168 2.77 -7.86 -12.18
C VAL A 168 3.05 -6.70 -13.13
N ILE A 169 3.24 -7.00 -14.41
CA ILE A 169 3.57 -5.97 -15.42
C ILE A 169 2.43 -4.99 -15.63
N LEU A 170 1.18 -5.46 -15.65
CA LEU A 170 0.03 -4.55 -15.72
C LEU A 170 -0.09 -3.65 -14.49
N GLY A 171 0.26 -4.17 -13.31
CA GLY A 171 0.27 -3.41 -12.06
C GLY A 171 1.17 -2.18 -12.12
N GLU A 172 2.28 -2.22 -12.84
CA GLU A 172 3.17 -1.06 -13.04
C GLU A 172 2.49 0.10 -13.80
N TYR A 173 1.43 -0.19 -14.56
CA TYR A 173 0.67 0.80 -15.31
C TYR A 173 -0.64 1.22 -14.61
N ASP A 174 -0.94 0.67 -13.44
CA ASP A 174 -2.10 1.11 -12.67
C ASP A 174 -1.85 2.54 -12.17
N GLY A 175 -2.81 3.42 -12.47
CA GLY A 175 -2.65 4.85 -12.19
C GLY A 175 -1.92 5.67 -13.26
N ALA A 176 -1.43 5.07 -14.34
CA ALA A 176 -0.81 5.81 -15.44
C ALA A 176 -1.76 6.86 -16.04
N PRO A 177 -1.32 8.11 -16.22
CA PRO A 177 -2.17 9.19 -16.74
C PRO A 177 -2.59 8.97 -18.21
N VAL A 178 -1.77 8.26 -18.99
CA VAL A 178 -2.05 7.93 -20.39
C VAL A 178 -2.42 6.46 -20.51
N ARG A 179 -3.69 6.17 -20.75
CA ARG A 179 -4.24 4.81 -20.75
C ARG A 179 -4.27 4.14 -22.14
N SER A 180 -4.11 4.90 -23.22
CA SER A 180 -4.35 4.45 -24.60
C SER A 180 -3.41 3.34 -25.07
N PHE A 181 -2.18 3.29 -24.55
CA PHE A 181 -1.17 2.34 -24.98
C PHE A 181 -0.79 1.27 -23.94
N VAL A 182 -1.44 1.27 -22.78
CA VAL A 182 -1.08 0.39 -21.65
C VAL A 182 -1.12 -1.09 -22.07
N LEU A 183 -2.15 -1.53 -22.79
CA LEU A 183 -2.26 -2.92 -23.24
C LEU A 183 -1.12 -3.34 -24.16
N GLN A 184 -0.73 -2.49 -25.10
CA GLN A 184 0.34 -2.78 -26.06
C GLN A 184 1.71 -2.82 -25.37
N LEU A 185 1.95 -1.88 -24.46
CA LEU A 185 3.18 -1.84 -23.66
C LEU A 185 3.28 -3.04 -22.71
N ALA A 186 2.19 -3.34 -21.99
CA ALA A 186 2.14 -4.50 -21.11
C ALA A 186 2.31 -5.82 -21.88
N HIS A 187 1.66 -5.98 -23.03
CA HIS A 187 1.83 -7.16 -23.89
C HIS A 187 3.29 -7.36 -24.29
N ARG A 188 3.94 -6.30 -24.82
CA ARG A 188 5.35 -6.34 -25.23
C ARG A 188 6.25 -6.72 -24.06
N ARG A 189 6.09 -6.05 -22.91
CA ARG A 189 6.95 -6.31 -21.74
C ARG A 189 6.72 -7.69 -21.14
N THR A 190 5.49 -8.16 -21.05
CA THR A 190 5.18 -9.51 -20.57
C THR A 190 5.84 -10.55 -21.48
N ARG A 191 5.74 -10.37 -22.78
CA ARG A 191 6.38 -11.25 -23.77
C ARG A 191 7.90 -11.28 -23.62
N ASP A 192 8.52 -10.10 -23.49
CA ASP A 192 9.97 -9.99 -23.35
C ASP A 192 10.43 -10.64 -22.02
N CYS A 193 9.71 -10.46 -20.92
CA CYS A 193 9.94 -11.09 -19.64
C CYS A 193 9.81 -12.63 -19.70
N LEU A 194 8.77 -13.15 -20.32
CA LEU A 194 8.55 -14.60 -20.46
C LEU A 194 9.63 -15.28 -21.31
N ARG A 195 10.24 -14.56 -22.27
CA ARG A 195 11.35 -15.03 -23.10
C ARG A 195 12.70 -15.01 -22.39
N ALA A 196 12.91 -14.03 -21.52
CA ALA A 196 14.19 -13.81 -20.83
C ALA A 196 14.46 -14.76 -19.66
N GLU A 197 13.49 -15.61 -19.26
CA GLU A 197 13.55 -16.49 -18.08
C GLU A 197 13.73 -15.75 -16.73
N VAL A 198 13.83 -14.44 -16.74
CA VAL A 198 14.03 -13.59 -15.57
C VAL A 198 12.99 -12.46 -15.62
N CYS A 199 11.93 -12.57 -14.82
CA CYS A 199 11.02 -11.46 -14.56
C CYS A 199 11.65 -10.53 -13.52
N GLU A 200 12.60 -9.69 -13.94
CA GLU A 200 13.01 -8.56 -13.10
C GLU A 200 12.06 -7.38 -13.34
N PRO A 201 11.39 -6.86 -12.30
CA PRO A 201 10.75 -5.57 -12.42
C PRO A 201 11.82 -4.54 -12.71
N LEU A 202 11.70 -3.84 -13.85
CA LEU A 202 12.63 -2.77 -14.18
C LEU A 202 12.60 -1.72 -13.07
N ALA A 203 13.74 -1.51 -12.42
CA ALA A 203 13.98 -0.30 -11.67
C ALA A 203 13.75 0.88 -12.62
N LEU A 204 12.72 1.66 -12.35
CA LEU A 204 12.50 2.92 -13.04
C LEU A 204 13.65 3.85 -12.67
N ALA A 205 14.51 4.17 -13.65
CA ALA A 205 15.54 5.19 -13.52
C ALA A 205 14.91 6.59 -13.54
#